data_8bbc4bee8b490bcef9d8721545f65706
#
_entry.id   8bbc4bee8b490bcef9d8721545f65706
#
_cell.length_a   1.000
_cell.length_b   1.000
_cell.length_c   1.000
_cell.angle_alpha   90.00
_cell.angle_beta   90.00
_cell.angle_gamma   90.00
#
_symmetry.space_group_name_H-M   'P 1'
#
loop_
_entity.id
_entity.type
_entity.pdbx_description
1 polymer ?
#
loop_
_entity_poly.entity_id
_entity_poly.type
_entity_poly.pdbx_seq_one_letter_code
_entity_poly.pdbx_strand_id
1 'polypeptide(L)'
;MDFNNKIVWVTGASSGIGWEVVLQLIDCGAKVIASARNVEKLNQLKAVVRNPERVAILPMDVEKFESMGRWVQRATELFGGLDILINNAGISQRSLAIDTGLTTDFKIFNTNFFGTVALTKAVLPIFAAQHHGHIVVISSVVGKIGTPLRSTYAASKHALHGFFDSLRAEVYKDNIYVTIICPGYVQTDISRNALSGDGTKHAKMDKNTANGLSAPYFVNKMLRAIAKKRQEVVIGGRLETAAIFLKRFFPKLLAKMVRKKMAN
;
A
#
# COMPACT_ATOMS: atom_id res chain seq x y z
N MET A 1 -3.88 19.23 8.25
CA MET A 1 -2.72 18.34 7.94
C MET A 1 -1.82 19.14 7.04
N ASP A 2 -0.56 19.27 7.40
CA ASP A 2 0.35 20.09 6.61
C ASP A 2 1.07 19.25 5.55
N PHE A 3 0.49 19.21 4.35
CA PHE A 3 1.11 18.67 3.14
C PHE A 3 1.35 19.79 2.11
N ASN A 4 1.16 21.04 2.50
CA ASN A 4 1.30 22.15 1.59
C ASN A 4 2.67 22.17 0.92
N ASN A 5 2.69 22.22 -0.41
CA ASN A 5 3.87 22.12 -1.27
C ASN A 5 4.77 20.89 -1.10
N LYS A 6 4.36 19.88 -0.31
CA LYS A 6 5.08 18.60 -0.25
C LYS A 6 4.93 17.86 -1.57
N ILE A 7 6.04 17.30 -2.06
CA ILE A 7 6.07 16.46 -3.26
C ILE A 7 5.89 15.01 -2.82
N VAL A 8 4.76 14.42 -3.20
CA VAL A 8 4.36 13.07 -2.77
C VAL A 8 4.23 12.14 -3.97
N TRP A 9 4.97 11.06 -3.99
CA TRP A 9 4.85 10.03 -5.01
C TRP A 9 3.97 8.89 -4.52
N VAL A 10 2.89 8.58 -5.26
CA VAL A 10 1.90 7.55 -4.91
C VAL A 10 1.89 6.45 -5.97
N THR A 11 2.21 5.21 -5.59
CA THR A 11 2.08 4.05 -6.47
C THR A 11 0.68 3.42 -6.34
N GLY A 12 0.19 2.78 -7.42
CA GLY A 12 -1.15 2.21 -7.43
C GLY A 12 -2.26 3.27 -7.36
N ALA A 13 -2.01 4.46 -7.93
CA ALA A 13 -2.91 5.61 -7.88
C ALA A 13 -4.16 5.48 -8.76
N SER A 14 -4.27 4.46 -9.61
CA SER A 14 -5.37 4.32 -10.58
C SER A 14 -6.70 3.85 -9.99
N SER A 15 -6.76 3.49 -8.70
CA SER A 15 -7.99 3.02 -8.06
C SER A 15 -7.89 2.98 -6.52
N GLY A 16 -9.04 2.84 -5.86
CA GLY A 16 -9.17 2.52 -4.44
C GLY A 16 -8.43 3.50 -3.52
N ILE A 17 -7.63 2.98 -2.59
CA ILE A 17 -6.90 3.80 -1.61
C ILE A 17 -5.97 4.80 -2.32
N GLY A 18 -5.21 4.35 -3.33
CA GLY A 18 -4.26 5.22 -4.03
C GLY A 18 -4.92 6.38 -4.75
N TRP A 19 -6.06 6.15 -5.39
CA TRP A 19 -6.88 7.20 -6.01
C TRP A 19 -7.31 8.25 -4.98
N GLU A 20 -7.91 7.78 -3.90
CA GLU A 20 -8.40 8.67 -2.84
C GLU A 20 -7.28 9.44 -2.13
N VAL A 21 -6.09 8.81 -1.97
CA VAL A 21 -4.89 9.48 -1.43
C VAL A 21 -4.50 10.68 -2.30
N VAL A 22 -4.52 10.51 -3.63
CA VAL A 22 -4.20 11.64 -4.53
C VAL A 22 -5.21 12.76 -4.37
N LEU A 23 -6.52 12.47 -4.36
CA LEU A 23 -7.57 13.48 -4.17
C LEU A 23 -7.32 14.30 -2.89
N GLN A 24 -7.19 13.63 -1.75
CA GLN A 24 -7.05 14.33 -0.46
C GLN A 24 -5.69 15.02 -0.30
N LEU A 25 -4.61 14.50 -0.89
CA LEU A 25 -3.32 15.20 -0.87
C LEU A 25 -3.38 16.51 -1.66
N ILE A 26 -4.04 16.52 -2.82
CA ILE A 26 -4.24 17.75 -3.59
C ILE A 26 -5.07 18.77 -2.80
N ASP A 27 -6.14 18.33 -2.14
CA ASP A 27 -6.93 19.21 -1.25
C ASP A 27 -6.12 19.76 -0.06
N CYS A 28 -5.08 19.04 0.38
CA CYS A 28 -4.14 19.48 1.39
C CYS A 28 -2.96 20.31 0.83
N GLY A 29 -2.97 20.69 -0.45
CA GLY A 29 -1.97 21.55 -1.08
C GLY A 29 -0.68 20.84 -1.51
N ALA A 30 -0.63 19.50 -1.54
CA ALA A 30 0.52 18.76 -2.03
C ALA A 30 0.69 18.86 -3.55
N LYS A 31 1.90 18.57 -4.04
CA LYS A 31 2.18 18.19 -5.43
C LYS A 31 2.28 16.67 -5.47
N VAL A 32 1.56 16.02 -6.37
CA VAL A 32 1.46 14.55 -6.37
C VAL A 32 1.95 13.95 -7.68
N ILE A 33 2.86 12.99 -7.58
CA ILE A 33 3.26 12.13 -8.69
C ILE A 33 2.43 10.86 -8.58
N ALA A 34 1.49 10.69 -9.51
CA ALA A 34 0.57 9.55 -9.53
C ALA A 34 1.07 8.46 -10.49
N SER A 35 1.34 7.27 -9.95
CA SER A 35 1.87 6.15 -10.72
C SER A 35 0.98 4.92 -10.67
N ALA A 36 0.75 4.33 -11.83
CA ALA A 36 0.12 3.03 -12.05
C ALA A 36 0.39 2.56 -13.49
N ARG A 37 0.00 1.33 -13.82
CA ARG A 37 0.11 0.80 -15.19
C ARG A 37 -0.95 1.38 -16.14
N ASN A 38 -2.15 1.66 -15.62
CA ASN A 38 -3.28 2.14 -16.43
C ASN A 38 -3.23 3.65 -16.57
N VAL A 39 -2.70 4.12 -17.71
CA VAL A 39 -2.53 5.55 -18.06
C VAL A 39 -3.87 6.26 -18.15
N GLU A 40 -4.87 5.60 -18.74
CA GLU A 40 -6.20 6.19 -18.94
C GLU A 40 -6.85 6.54 -17.59
N LYS A 41 -6.79 5.60 -16.62
CA LYS A 41 -7.29 5.87 -15.25
C LYS A 41 -6.49 6.96 -14.54
N LEU A 42 -5.19 7.08 -14.77
CA LEU A 42 -4.42 8.19 -14.22
C LEU A 42 -4.83 9.52 -14.83
N ASN A 43 -5.13 9.57 -16.14
CA ASN A 43 -5.67 10.76 -16.81
C ASN A 43 -7.06 11.13 -16.26
N GLN A 44 -7.94 10.15 -16.05
CA GLN A 44 -9.24 10.36 -15.40
C GLN A 44 -9.07 10.92 -13.99
N LEU A 45 -8.12 10.39 -13.19
CA LEU A 45 -7.81 10.92 -11.87
C LEU A 45 -7.38 12.39 -11.96
N LYS A 46 -6.45 12.71 -12.86
CA LYS A 46 -5.97 14.08 -13.04
C LYS A 46 -7.09 15.04 -13.47
N ALA A 47 -8.05 14.57 -14.24
CA ALA A 47 -9.18 15.39 -14.70
C ALA A 47 -10.19 15.73 -13.61
N VAL A 48 -10.29 14.93 -12.54
CA VAL A 48 -11.27 15.13 -11.46
C VAL A 48 -10.70 15.80 -10.21
N VAL A 49 -9.37 15.98 -10.10
CA VAL A 49 -8.78 16.70 -8.98
C VAL A 49 -9.03 18.20 -9.10
N ARG A 50 -9.10 18.89 -7.97
CA ARG A 50 -9.36 20.33 -7.90
C ARG A 50 -8.25 21.18 -8.56
N ASN A 51 -6.99 20.74 -8.47
CA ASN A 51 -5.80 21.45 -8.97
C ASN A 51 -4.98 20.49 -9.85
N PRO A 52 -5.36 20.26 -11.13
CA PRO A 52 -4.71 19.28 -12.00
C PRO A 52 -3.25 19.61 -12.33
N GLU A 53 -2.84 20.88 -12.26
CA GLU A 53 -1.45 21.33 -12.41
C GLU A 53 -0.53 20.81 -11.27
N ARG A 54 -1.09 20.44 -10.13
CA ARG A 54 -0.37 19.81 -9.02
C ARG A 54 -0.25 18.30 -9.14
N VAL A 55 -0.81 17.67 -10.19
CA VAL A 55 -0.70 16.24 -10.46
C VAL A 55 0.15 15.99 -11.69
N ALA A 56 1.25 15.29 -11.50
CA ALA A 56 2.05 14.72 -12.58
C ALA A 56 1.74 13.21 -12.69
N ILE A 57 1.56 12.74 -13.94
CA ILE A 57 1.33 11.32 -14.22
C ILE A 57 2.66 10.70 -14.60
N LEU A 58 3.04 9.63 -13.91
CA LEU A 58 4.22 8.82 -14.20
C LEU A 58 3.81 7.35 -14.33
N PRO A 59 3.46 6.88 -15.55
CA PRO A 59 3.11 5.48 -15.76
C PRO A 59 4.29 4.56 -15.42
N MET A 60 4.04 3.55 -14.57
CA MET A 60 5.05 2.57 -14.21
C MET A 60 4.44 1.23 -13.81
N ASP A 61 5.21 0.16 -13.99
CA ASP A 61 4.94 -1.15 -13.43
C ASP A 61 5.98 -1.45 -12.34
N VAL A 62 5.52 -1.61 -11.10
CA VAL A 62 6.40 -1.88 -9.95
C VAL A 62 7.18 -3.20 -10.07
N GLU A 63 6.81 -4.09 -11.00
CA GLU A 63 7.51 -5.34 -11.25
C GLU A 63 8.68 -5.20 -12.25
N LYS A 64 8.86 -4.03 -12.86
CA LYS A 64 9.98 -3.73 -13.76
C LYS A 64 11.17 -3.20 -12.93
N PHE A 65 11.79 -4.08 -12.13
CA PHE A 65 12.80 -3.73 -11.14
C PHE A 65 14.01 -3.01 -11.73
N GLU A 66 14.45 -3.42 -12.92
CA GLU A 66 15.57 -2.83 -13.67
C GLU A 66 15.34 -1.38 -14.09
N SER A 67 14.10 -0.95 -14.10
CA SER A 67 13.72 0.42 -14.52
C SER A 67 13.57 1.39 -13.34
N MET A 68 13.74 0.95 -12.09
CA MET A 68 13.46 1.78 -10.91
C MET A 68 14.29 3.07 -10.88
N GLY A 69 15.59 3.00 -11.16
CA GLY A 69 16.45 4.19 -11.21
C GLY A 69 15.96 5.24 -12.20
N ARG A 70 15.54 4.83 -13.41
CA ARG A 70 15.00 5.73 -14.44
C ARG A 70 13.69 6.38 -13.98
N TRP A 71 12.79 5.64 -13.36
CA TRP A 71 11.54 6.22 -12.85
C TRP A 71 11.77 7.18 -11.69
N VAL A 72 12.71 6.88 -10.80
CA VAL A 72 13.08 7.78 -9.71
C VAL A 72 13.66 9.08 -10.25
N GLN A 73 14.57 9.03 -11.23
CA GLN A 73 15.09 10.21 -11.90
C GLN A 73 13.94 11.05 -12.49
N ARG A 74 13.06 10.44 -13.28
CA ARG A 74 11.91 11.15 -13.86
C ARG A 74 10.97 11.73 -12.80
N ALA A 75 10.72 11.00 -11.72
CA ALA A 75 9.86 11.48 -10.63
C ALA A 75 10.43 12.74 -9.98
N THR A 76 11.74 12.77 -9.73
CA THR A 76 12.40 13.94 -9.12
C THR A 76 12.42 15.16 -10.05
N GLU A 77 12.51 14.95 -11.37
CA GLU A 77 12.48 16.02 -12.38
C GLU A 77 11.09 16.73 -12.47
N LEU A 78 9.99 15.99 -12.23
CA LEU A 78 8.63 16.50 -12.44
C LEU A 78 8.27 17.71 -11.56
N PHE A 79 8.76 17.75 -10.33
CA PHE A 79 8.51 18.85 -9.38
C PHE A 79 9.77 19.36 -8.68
N GLY A 80 10.95 18.88 -9.10
CA GLY A 80 12.24 19.32 -8.57
C GLY A 80 12.63 18.70 -7.24
N GLY A 81 12.13 17.50 -6.92
CA GLY A 81 12.48 16.77 -5.68
C GLY A 81 11.44 15.73 -5.28
N LEU A 82 11.59 15.18 -4.08
CA LEU A 82 10.66 14.21 -3.49
C LEU A 82 10.70 14.29 -1.96
N ASP A 83 9.56 14.46 -1.31
CA ASP A 83 9.45 14.46 0.16
C ASP A 83 8.90 13.14 0.72
N ILE A 84 7.91 12.55 0.04
CA ILE A 84 7.19 11.38 0.55
C ILE A 84 7.00 10.36 -0.58
N LEU A 85 7.36 9.11 -0.32
CA LEU A 85 7.01 7.97 -1.15
C LEU A 85 5.91 7.15 -0.48
N ILE A 86 4.75 6.99 -1.14
CA ILE A 86 3.65 6.13 -0.69
C ILE A 86 3.60 4.87 -1.56
N ASN A 87 4.16 3.80 -1.04
CA ASN A 87 4.11 2.46 -1.62
C ASN A 87 2.74 1.85 -1.37
N ASN A 88 1.79 2.10 -2.28
CA ASN A 88 0.42 1.61 -2.18
C ASN A 88 0.08 0.54 -3.22
N ALA A 89 0.85 0.41 -4.30
CA ALA A 89 0.62 -0.63 -5.30
C ALA A 89 0.58 -2.03 -4.66
N GLY A 90 -0.42 -2.82 -5.03
CA GLY A 90 -0.56 -4.18 -4.48
C GLY A 90 -1.78 -4.90 -5.05
N ILE A 91 -1.71 -6.22 -5.00
CA ILE A 91 -2.77 -7.15 -5.42
C ILE A 91 -3.08 -8.13 -4.31
N SER A 92 -4.32 -8.64 -4.27
CA SER A 92 -4.76 -9.60 -3.26
C SER A 92 -4.92 -11.00 -3.86
N GLN A 93 -5.25 -11.98 -3.02
CA GLN A 93 -5.47 -13.40 -3.39
C GLN A 93 -6.84 -13.87 -2.90
N ARG A 94 -7.47 -14.78 -3.66
CA ARG A 94 -8.69 -15.50 -3.29
C ARG A 94 -8.60 -16.95 -3.78
N SER A 95 -7.74 -17.74 -3.12
CA SER A 95 -7.57 -19.18 -3.39
C SER A 95 -7.01 -19.91 -2.17
N LEU A 96 -7.29 -21.20 -2.04
CA LEU A 96 -6.61 -22.03 -1.06
C LEU A 96 -5.13 -22.19 -1.43
N ALA A 97 -4.27 -22.44 -0.46
CA ALA A 97 -2.84 -22.63 -0.72
C ALA A 97 -2.59 -23.82 -1.65
N ILE A 98 -3.36 -24.90 -1.50
CA ILE A 98 -3.25 -26.10 -2.36
C ILE A 98 -3.65 -25.84 -3.82
N ASP A 99 -4.55 -24.87 -4.06
CA ASP A 99 -5.06 -24.52 -5.38
C ASP A 99 -4.31 -23.34 -6.02
N THR A 100 -3.29 -22.80 -5.34
CA THR A 100 -2.54 -21.64 -5.82
C THR A 100 -1.25 -22.08 -6.50
N GLY A 101 -1.13 -21.80 -7.79
CA GLY A 101 0.09 -22.06 -8.54
C GLY A 101 1.23 -21.11 -8.12
N LEU A 102 2.47 -21.61 -8.11
CA LEU A 102 3.66 -20.79 -7.76
C LEU A 102 3.81 -19.54 -8.62
N THR A 103 3.37 -19.57 -9.88
CA THR A 103 3.38 -18.38 -10.76
C THR A 103 2.52 -17.25 -10.16
N THR A 104 1.35 -17.60 -9.60
CA THR A 104 0.48 -16.64 -8.89
C THR A 104 1.13 -16.15 -7.61
N ASP A 105 1.80 -17.04 -6.86
CA ASP A 105 2.54 -16.65 -5.66
C ASP A 105 3.67 -15.67 -5.98
N PHE A 106 4.48 -15.96 -6.99
CA PHE A 106 5.52 -15.04 -7.45
C PHE A 106 4.95 -13.69 -7.90
N LYS A 107 3.84 -13.69 -8.65
CA LYS A 107 3.17 -12.45 -9.08
C LYS A 107 2.78 -11.57 -7.89
N ILE A 108 2.21 -12.17 -6.84
CA ILE A 108 1.81 -11.47 -5.62
C ILE A 108 3.04 -10.91 -4.89
N PHE A 109 4.10 -11.69 -4.73
CA PHE A 109 5.34 -11.24 -4.09
C PHE A 109 6.05 -10.18 -4.90
N ASN A 110 6.15 -10.34 -6.21
CA ASN A 110 6.78 -9.37 -7.09
C ASN A 110 6.10 -8.01 -7.01
N THR A 111 4.76 -7.99 -7.06
CA THR A 111 4.01 -6.73 -6.95
C THR A 111 4.07 -6.14 -5.54
N ASN A 112 3.73 -6.95 -4.50
CA ASN A 112 3.48 -6.42 -3.16
C ASN A 112 4.76 -6.16 -2.36
N PHE A 113 5.78 -7.01 -2.54
CA PHE A 113 7.01 -6.96 -1.75
C PHE A 113 8.20 -6.49 -2.58
N PHE A 114 8.62 -7.23 -3.59
CA PHE A 114 9.84 -6.89 -4.34
C PHE A 114 9.74 -5.56 -5.06
N GLY A 115 8.60 -5.23 -5.68
CA GLY A 115 8.37 -3.93 -6.31
C GLY A 115 8.42 -2.77 -5.30
N THR A 116 7.81 -2.96 -4.13
CA THR A 116 7.87 -2.00 -3.02
C THR A 116 9.31 -1.81 -2.52
N VAL A 117 10.06 -2.90 -2.32
CA VAL A 117 11.46 -2.86 -1.86
C VAL A 117 12.35 -2.22 -2.92
N ALA A 118 12.24 -2.63 -4.18
CA ALA A 118 13.05 -2.11 -5.27
C ALA A 118 12.88 -0.59 -5.45
N LEU A 119 11.64 -0.10 -5.45
CA LEU A 119 11.37 1.33 -5.55
C LEU A 119 11.89 2.09 -4.32
N THR A 120 11.66 1.55 -3.12
CA THR A 120 12.19 2.14 -1.89
C THR A 120 13.71 2.27 -1.93
N LYS A 121 14.43 1.19 -2.28
CA LYS A 121 15.89 1.19 -2.40
C LYS A 121 16.40 2.19 -3.44
N ALA A 122 15.67 2.39 -4.54
CA ALA A 122 16.03 3.36 -5.56
C ALA A 122 15.79 4.83 -5.12
N VAL A 123 14.83 5.08 -4.22
CA VAL A 123 14.54 6.42 -3.67
C VAL A 123 15.45 6.76 -2.49
N LEU A 124 15.92 5.78 -1.71
CA LEU A 124 16.72 6.00 -0.51
C LEU A 124 17.94 6.91 -0.71
N PRO A 125 18.75 6.80 -1.79
CA PRO A 125 19.90 7.68 -2.00
C PRO A 125 19.51 9.16 -2.08
N ILE A 126 18.33 9.47 -2.65
CA ILE A 126 17.82 10.84 -2.75
C ILE A 126 17.46 11.36 -1.36
N PHE A 127 16.72 10.59 -0.57
CA PHE A 127 16.33 10.96 0.77
C PHE A 127 17.55 11.10 1.70
N ALA A 128 18.55 10.23 1.55
CA ALA A 128 19.79 10.32 2.31
C ALA A 128 20.59 11.59 1.95
N ALA A 129 20.73 11.92 0.65
CA ALA A 129 21.46 13.10 0.20
C ALA A 129 20.81 14.41 0.65
N GLN A 130 19.47 14.44 0.74
CA GLN A 130 18.75 15.63 1.20
C GLN A 130 18.51 15.67 2.72
N HIS A 131 18.97 14.64 3.48
CA HIS A 131 18.76 14.47 4.93
C HIS A 131 17.28 14.63 5.36
N HIS A 132 16.35 14.28 4.54
CA HIS A 132 14.94 14.19 4.88
C HIS A 132 14.21 13.27 3.90
N GLY A 133 13.15 12.63 4.38
CA GLY A 133 12.28 11.82 3.56
C GLY A 133 11.25 11.08 4.41
N HIS A 134 10.18 10.63 3.77
CA HIS A 134 9.18 9.80 4.45
C HIS A 134 8.72 8.66 3.54
N ILE A 135 8.99 7.45 3.94
CA ILE A 135 8.57 6.23 3.26
C ILE A 135 7.31 5.72 3.95
N VAL A 136 6.22 5.63 3.19
CA VAL A 136 4.94 5.09 3.65
C VAL A 136 4.65 3.80 2.91
N VAL A 137 4.29 2.75 3.65
CA VAL A 137 4.03 1.42 3.10
C VAL A 137 2.63 0.96 3.47
N ILE A 138 1.85 0.61 2.47
CA ILE A 138 0.51 0.06 2.69
C ILE A 138 0.61 -1.46 2.84
N SER A 139 0.64 -1.91 4.10
CA SER A 139 0.53 -3.31 4.48
C SER A 139 -0.95 -3.76 4.53
N SER A 140 -1.36 -4.43 5.56
CA SER A 140 -2.74 -4.86 5.85
C SER A 140 -2.82 -5.42 7.27
N VAL A 141 -4.02 -5.53 7.83
CA VAL A 141 -4.26 -6.35 9.03
C VAL A 141 -3.81 -7.81 8.79
N VAL A 142 -3.95 -8.33 7.56
CA VAL A 142 -3.42 -9.67 7.24
C VAL A 142 -1.89 -9.71 7.09
N GLY A 143 -1.20 -8.60 7.20
CA GLY A 143 0.25 -8.54 7.46
C GLY A 143 0.62 -8.79 8.92
N LYS A 144 -0.36 -8.90 9.82
CA LYS A 144 -0.20 -9.25 11.24
C LYS A 144 -0.83 -10.60 11.58
N ILE A 145 -1.83 -11.02 10.83
CA ILE A 145 -2.55 -12.30 11.03
C ILE A 145 -2.74 -13.01 9.69
N GLY A 146 -2.63 -14.34 9.67
CA GLY A 146 -3.01 -15.16 8.51
C GLY A 146 -4.52 -15.39 8.48
N THR A 147 -5.10 -15.40 7.29
CA THR A 147 -6.50 -15.75 7.06
C THR A 147 -6.62 -16.71 5.87
N PRO A 148 -7.63 -17.61 5.86
CA PRO A 148 -7.87 -18.49 4.72
C PRO A 148 -7.99 -17.73 3.39
N LEU A 149 -7.72 -18.39 2.29
CA LEU A 149 -7.77 -17.90 0.91
C LEU A 149 -6.79 -16.77 0.59
N ARG A 150 -5.83 -16.48 1.47
CA ARG A 150 -4.91 -15.33 1.37
C ARG A 150 -3.49 -15.66 1.85
N SER A 151 -3.07 -16.92 1.71
CA SER A 151 -1.78 -17.39 2.23
C SER A 151 -0.61 -16.53 1.75
N THR A 152 -0.43 -16.42 0.45
CA THR A 152 0.66 -15.66 -0.17
C THR A 152 0.48 -14.16 -0.03
N TYR A 153 -0.76 -13.68 -0.13
CA TYR A 153 -1.05 -12.27 0.16
C TYR A 153 -0.65 -11.89 1.60
N ALA A 154 -1.05 -12.71 2.57
CA ALA A 154 -0.66 -12.49 3.97
C ALA A 154 0.86 -12.56 4.14
N ALA A 155 1.53 -13.56 3.55
CA ALA A 155 2.98 -13.69 3.59
C ALA A 155 3.69 -12.45 3.00
N SER A 156 3.26 -11.95 1.82
CA SER A 156 3.82 -10.75 1.22
C SER A 156 3.65 -9.50 2.10
N LYS A 157 2.51 -9.38 2.79
CA LYS A 157 2.25 -8.25 3.71
C LYS A 157 3.00 -8.39 5.04
N HIS A 158 3.26 -9.61 5.55
CA HIS A 158 4.15 -9.85 6.68
C HIS A 158 5.61 -9.50 6.34
N ALA A 159 6.08 -9.88 5.13
CA ALA A 159 7.42 -9.57 4.67
C ALA A 159 7.71 -8.05 4.67
N LEU A 160 6.72 -7.21 4.36
CA LEU A 160 6.86 -5.75 4.45
C LEU A 160 7.19 -5.30 5.88
N HIS A 161 6.59 -5.91 6.92
CA HIS A 161 6.90 -5.53 8.30
C HIS A 161 8.36 -5.81 8.65
N GLY A 162 8.84 -7.03 8.33
CA GLY A 162 10.24 -7.38 8.61
C GLY A 162 11.23 -6.42 7.92
N PHE A 163 11.02 -6.15 6.63
CA PHE A 163 11.89 -5.27 5.86
C PHE A 163 11.84 -3.81 6.36
N PHE A 164 10.65 -3.25 6.51
CA PHE A 164 10.50 -1.82 6.83
C PHE A 164 10.73 -1.49 8.31
N ASP A 165 10.60 -2.45 9.22
CA ASP A 165 11.03 -2.27 10.62
C ASP A 165 12.55 -2.22 10.72
N SER A 166 13.27 -3.07 9.98
CA SER A 166 14.74 -3.02 9.87
C SER A 166 15.19 -1.71 9.22
N LEU A 167 14.63 -1.37 8.07
CA LEU A 167 14.96 -0.14 7.36
C LEU A 167 14.77 1.11 8.22
N ARG A 168 13.71 1.16 9.03
CA ARG A 168 13.45 2.30 9.93
C ARG A 168 14.62 2.55 10.89
N ALA A 169 15.22 1.49 11.40
CA ALA A 169 16.39 1.60 12.27
C ALA A 169 17.65 2.04 11.51
N GLU A 170 17.83 1.52 10.30
CA GLU A 170 18.99 1.82 9.44
C GLU A 170 19.04 3.31 9.04
N VAL A 171 17.89 3.90 8.67
CA VAL A 171 17.80 5.26 8.12
C VAL A 171 17.50 6.34 9.16
N TYR A 172 17.46 5.98 10.43
CA TYR A 172 17.10 6.92 11.51
C TYR A 172 18.01 8.15 11.56
N LYS A 173 19.32 7.96 11.38
CA LYS A 173 20.32 9.04 11.43
C LYS A 173 20.21 10.01 10.25
N ASP A 174 19.60 9.58 9.15
CA ASP A 174 19.42 10.39 7.94
C ASP A 174 18.11 11.21 7.98
N ASN A 175 17.43 11.24 9.14
CA ASN A 175 16.13 11.91 9.30
C ASN A 175 15.07 11.43 8.29
N ILE A 176 15.12 10.14 7.92
CA ILE A 176 14.16 9.49 7.04
C ILE A 176 13.16 8.72 7.91
N TYR A 177 11.88 9.03 7.74
CA TYR A 177 10.79 8.38 8.47
C TYR A 177 10.22 7.20 7.70
N VAL A 178 9.78 6.17 8.42
CA VAL A 178 9.10 4.99 7.84
C VAL A 178 7.80 4.76 8.59
N THR A 179 6.68 4.80 7.86
CA THR A 179 5.34 4.54 8.38
C THR A 179 4.73 3.32 7.69
N ILE A 180 4.33 2.32 8.47
CA ILE A 180 3.57 1.17 7.98
C ILE A 180 2.09 1.38 8.29
N ILE A 181 1.25 1.41 7.28
CA ILE A 181 -0.20 1.48 7.40
C ILE A 181 -0.77 0.08 7.25
N CYS A 182 -1.61 -0.35 8.20
CA CYS A 182 -2.26 -1.66 8.22
C CYS A 182 -3.77 -1.48 8.03
N PRO A 183 -4.28 -1.42 6.79
CA PRO A 183 -5.73 -1.37 6.54
C PRO A 183 -6.42 -2.64 7.02
N GLY A 184 -7.60 -2.49 7.64
CA GLY A 184 -8.61 -3.53 7.71
C GLY A 184 -9.35 -3.65 6.38
N TYR A 185 -10.66 -3.92 6.42
CA TYR A 185 -11.48 -3.89 5.22
C TYR A 185 -11.79 -2.43 4.84
N VAL A 186 -11.48 -2.07 3.59
CA VAL A 186 -11.77 -0.76 2.99
C VAL A 186 -12.55 -0.96 1.70
N GLN A 187 -13.60 -0.19 1.47
CA GLN A 187 -14.46 -0.24 0.28
C GLN A 187 -13.66 0.15 -0.97
N THR A 188 -13.13 -0.84 -1.66
CA THR A 188 -12.33 -0.71 -2.88
C THR A 188 -12.51 -1.95 -3.75
N ASP A 189 -12.07 -1.92 -4.99
CA ASP A 189 -12.12 -3.08 -5.89
C ASP A 189 -10.99 -4.11 -5.64
N ILE A 190 -10.28 -4.06 -4.51
CA ILE A 190 -9.17 -4.97 -4.20
C ILE A 190 -9.59 -6.45 -4.21
N SER A 191 -10.82 -6.77 -3.79
CA SER A 191 -11.33 -8.13 -3.81
C SER A 191 -11.71 -8.58 -5.23
N ARG A 192 -12.32 -7.71 -6.03
CA ARG A 192 -12.63 -8.00 -7.44
C ARG A 192 -11.38 -8.21 -8.28
N ASN A 193 -10.33 -7.42 -8.00
CA ASN A 193 -9.04 -7.50 -8.69
C ASN A 193 -8.07 -8.51 -8.04
N ALA A 194 -8.50 -9.26 -7.01
CA ALA A 194 -7.70 -10.31 -6.41
C ALA A 194 -7.42 -11.43 -7.44
N LEU A 195 -6.30 -12.12 -7.28
CA LEU A 195 -5.97 -13.28 -8.12
C LEU A 195 -6.59 -14.56 -7.53
N SER A 196 -7.17 -15.38 -8.39
CA SER A 196 -7.51 -16.78 -8.14
C SER A 196 -6.24 -17.63 -8.21
N GLY A 197 -6.34 -18.93 -7.93
CA GLY A 197 -5.19 -19.83 -7.88
C GLY A 197 -4.42 -19.96 -9.19
N ASP A 198 -5.11 -19.85 -10.31
CA ASP A 198 -4.58 -19.89 -11.68
C ASP A 198 -4.07 -18.53 -12.20
N GLY A 199 -4.09 -17.50 -11.37
CA GLY A 199 -3.67 -16.14 -11.72
C GLY A 199 -4.74 -15.31 -12.43
N THR A 200 -5.93 -15.82 -12.67
CA THR A 200 -7.06 -15.04 -13.21
C THR A 200 -7.65 -14.11 -12.16
N LYS A 201 -8.45 -13.13 -12.59
CA LYS A 201 -9.14 -12.24 -11.65
C LYS A 201 -10.30 -12.95 -10.97
N HIS A 202 -10.40 -12.79 -9.65
CA HIS A 202 -11.52 -13.31 -8.86
C HIS A 202 -12.88 -12.72 -9.26
N ALA A 203 -12.92 -11.47 -9.72
CA ALA A 203 -14.07 -10.75 -10.26
C ALA A 203 -15.27 -10.59 -9.30
N LYS A 204 -15.18 -11.05 -8.04
CA LYS A 204 -16.25 -10.97 -7.04
C LYS A 204 -15.91 -9.99 -5.92
N MET A 205 -16.93 -9.27 -5.42
CA MET A 205 -16.81 -8.40 -4.26
C MET A 205 -17.05 -9.19 -2.97
N ASP A 206 -16.07 -9.18 -2.06
CA ASP A 206 -16.26 -9.77 -0.73
C ASP A 206 -17.22 -8.94 0.11
N LYS A 207 -18.14 -9.59 0.83
CA LYS A 207 -19.05 -8.92 1.78
C LYS A 207 -18.32 -8.06 2.80
N ASN A 208 -17.21 -8.54 3.36
CA ASN A 208 -16.42 -7.77 4.33
C ASN A 208 -15.77 -6.52 3.70
N THR A 209 -15.33 -6.60 2.45
CA THR A 209 -14.78 -5.44 1.73
C THR A 209 -15.88 -4.44 1.40
N ALA A 210 -17.05 -4.91 0.97
CA ALA A 210 -18.22 -4.05 0.69
C ALA A 210 -18.71 -3.31 1.93
N ASN A 211 -18.65 -3.94 3.11
CA ASN A 211 -19.05 -3.37 4.40
C ASN A 211 -17.88 -2.76 5.19
N GLY A 212 -16.73 -2.60 4.57
CA GLY A 212 -15.55 -2.00 5.18
C GLY A 212 -15.65 -0.49 5.38
N LEU A 213 -14.58 0.12 5.87
CA LEU A 213 -14.48 1.57 5.97
C LEU A 213 -14.56 2.21 4.58
N SER A 214 -15.22 3.35 4.44
CA SER A 214 -15.16 4.10 3.20
C SER A 214 -13.74 4.57 2.90
N ALA A 215 -13.33 4.59 1.62
CA ALA A 215 -12.00 5.02 1.23
C ALA A 215 -11.67 6.45 1.69
N PRO A 216 -12.58 7.45 1.58
CA PRO A 216 -12.33 8.80 2.09
C PRO A 216 -12.05 8.84 3.60
N TYR A 217 -12.83 8.14 4.40
CA TYR A 217 -12.63 8.10 5.85
C TYR A 217 -11.29 7.42 6.23
N PHE A 218 -10.98 6.30 5.57
CA PHE A 218 -9.73 5.58 5.77
C PHE A 218 -8.53 6.46 5.44
N VAL A 219 -8.53 7.10 4.26
CA VAL A 219 -7.42 7.94 3.78
C VAL A 219 -7.24 9.17 4.67
N ASN A 220 -8.31 9.80 5.14
CA ASN A 220 -8.20 10.90 6.10
C ASN A 220 -7.44 10.50 7.37
N LYS A 221 -7.75 9.31 7.94
CA LYS A 221 -7.02 8.77 9.10
C LYS A 221 -5.56 8.43 8.76
N MET A 222 -5.34 7.85 7.60
CA MET A 222 -4.00 7.51 7.09
C MET A 222 -3.13 8.77 6.95
N LEU A 223 -3.62 9.82 6.30
CA LEU A 223 -2.87 11.07 6.11
C LEU A 223 -2.57 11.76 7.44
N ARG A 224 -3.49 11.71 8.41
CA ARG A 224 -3.21 12.19 9.79
C ARG A 224 -2.08 11.42 10.47
N ALA A 225 -1.99 10.11 10.23
CA ALA A 225 -0.93 9.28 10.78
C ALA A 225 0.42 9.59 10.12
N ILE A 226 0.43 9.79 8.80
CA ILE A 226 1.61 10.20 8.03
C ILE A 226 2.11 11.57 8.49
N ALA A 227 1.24 12.58 8.61
CA ALA A 227 1.61 13.91 9.09
C ALA A 227 2.22 13.88 10.50
N LYS A 228 1.79 12.94 11.36
CA LYS A 228 2.35 12.70 12.69
C LYS A 228 3.55 11.77 12.72
N LYS A 229 4.06 11.33 11.56
CA LYS A 229 5.20 10.42 11.42
C LYS A 229 5.07 9.15 12.29
N ARG A 230 3.85 8.60 12.40
CA ARG A 230 3.59 7.38 13.18
C ARG A 230 4.35 6.21 12.56
N GLN A 231 5.00 5.39 13.38
CA GLN A 231 5.78 4.25 12.90
C GLN A 231 4.91 3.15 12.29
N GLU A 232 3.81 2.82 12.96
CA GLU A 232 2.83 1.84 12.51
C GLU A 232 1.42 2.25 12.95
N VAL A 233 0.43 2.07 12.06
CA VAL A 233 -0.97 2.38 12.37
C VAL A 233 -1.90 1.33 11.78
N VAL A 234 -2.73 0.75 12.62
CA VAL A 234 -3.84 -0.10 12.21
C VAL A 234 -5.09 0.78 12.05
N ILE A 235 -5.68 0.76 10.85
CA ILE A 235 -6.93 1.48 10.54
C ILE A 235 -7.93 0.45 10.02
N GLY A 236 -8.78 -0.04 10.91
CA GLY A 236 -9.75 -1.09 10.64
C GLY A 236 -10.89 -1.06 11.65
N GLY A 237 -11.79 -2.02 11.55
CA GLY A 237 -12.88 -2.23 12.51
C GLY A 237 -12.37 -2.81 13.85
N ARG A 238 -13.28 -2.86 14.81
CA ARG A 238 -12.97 -3.39 16.15
C ARG A 238 -12.53 -4.86 16.11
N LEU A 239 -13.15 -5.67 15.24
CA LEU A 239 -12.84 -7.10 15.12
C LEU A 239 -11.45 -7.34 14.54
N GLU A 240 -11.04 -6.57 13.53
CA GLU A 240 -9.71 -6.67 12.92
C GLU A 240 -8.63 -6.26 13.92
N THR A 241 -8.84 -5.21 14.69
CA THR A 241 -7.91 -4.76 15.73
C THR A 241 -7.82 -5.79 16.86
N ALA A 242 -8.95 -6.32 17.32
CA ALA A 242 -8.99 -7.37 18.34
C ALA A 242 -8.27 -8.65 17.87
N ALA A 243 -8.38 -9.02 16.59
CA ALA A 243 -7.71 -10.20 16.04
C ALA A 243 -6.17 -10.09 16.10
N ILE A 244 -5.61 -8.90 15.92
CA ILE A 244 -4.15 -8.67 16.09
C ILE A 244 -3.74 -8.91 17.54
N PHE A 245 -4.50 -8.38 18.51
CA PHE A 245 -4.26 -8.60 19.92
C PHE A 245 -4.35 -10.09 20.28
N LEU A 246 -5.42 -10.78 19.82
CA LEU A 246 -5.59 -12.22 20.01
C LEU A 246 -4.43 -13.02 19.41
N LYS A 247 -3.92 -12.63 18.24
CA LYS A 247 -2.74 -13.30 17.64
C LYS A 247 -1.53 -13.22 18.54
N ARG A 248 -1.31 -12.09 19.19
CA ARG A 248 -0.13 -11.87 20.05
C ARG A 248 -0.21 -12.62 21.35
N PHE A 249 -1.36 -12.59 22.02
CA PHE A 249 -1.50 -13.07 23.40
C PHE A 249 -2.26 -14.40 23.52
N PHE A 250 -3.17 -14.70 22.57
CA PHE A 250 -4.02 -15.89 22.61
C PHE A 250 -4.06 -16.58 21.22
N PRO A 251 -2.90 -17.02 20.67
CA PRO A 251 -2.82 -17.51 19.28
C PRO A 251 -3.69 -18.75 19.03
N LYS A 252 -3.81 -19.67 20.00
CA LYS A 252 -4.66 -20.87 19.90
C LYS A 252 -6.16 -20.49 19.77
N LEU A 253 -6.61 -19.47 20.51
CA LEU A 253 -8.00 -18.99 20.42
C LEU A 253 -8.29 -18.38 19.04
N LEU A 254 -7.40 -17.51 18.54
CA LEU A 254 -7.55 -16.96 17.21
C LEU A 254 -7.58 -18.06 16.13
N ALA A 255 -6.68 -19.05 16.22
CA ALA A 255 -6.66 -20.18 15.28
C ALA A 255 -7.97 -20.97 15.26
N LYS A 256 -8.62 -21.18 16.43
CA LYS A 256 -9.93 -21.81 16.52
C LYS A 256 -11.04 -20.96 15.87
N MET A 257 -11.01 -19.63 16.09
CA MET A 257 -11.98 -18.70 15.50
C MET A 257 -11.86 -18.63 13.98
N VAL A 258 -10.61 -18.54 13.44
CA VAL A 258 -10.35 -18.47 12.01
C VAL A 258 -10.79 -19.76 11.28
N ARG A 259 -10.58 -20.93 11.90
CA ARG A 259 -11.05 -22.23 11.35
C ARG A 259 -12.59 -22.29 11.26
N LYS A 260 -13.31 -21.84 12.28
CA LYS A 260 -14.78 -21.79 12.25
C LYS A 260 -15.33 -20.91 11.12
N LYS A 261 -14.63 -19.83 10.79
CA LYS A 261 -15.03 -18.91 9.71
C LYS A 261 -14.86 -19.50 8.30
N MET A 262 -14.06 -20.58 8.15
CA MET A 262 -13.94 -21.32 6.90
C MET A 262 -15.06 -22.34 6.71
N ALA A 263 -15.61 -22.86 7.81
CA ALA A 263 -16.63 -23.91 7.79
C ALA A 263 -18.05 -23.39 7.52
N ASN A 264 -18.25 -22.07 7.54
CA ASN A 264 -19.48 -21.35 7.24
C ASN A 264 -19.28 -20.46 5.99
#